data_09e8030d4bb53c0a0c91050ddcdc3a2e
#
_entry.id   09e8030d4bb53c0a0c91050ddcdc3a2e
#
_cell.length_a   1.000
_cell.length_b   1.000
_cell.length_c   1.000
_cell.angle_alpha   90.00
_cell.angle_beta   90.00
_cell.angle_gamma   90.00
#
_symmetry.space_group_name_H-M   'P 1'
#
loop_
_entity.id
_entity.type
_entity.pdbx_description
1 polymer ?
#
loop_
_entity_poly.entity_id
_entity_poly.type
_entity_poly.pdbx_seq_one_letter_code
_entity_poly.pdbx_strand_id
1 'polypeptide(L)'
;MLEKQESYSKIELLESGVVQLRLTTKVLDDGEVISQSHHRSVVTPLDDITSLPQSVQDVCNAYWTDELIANFQSQQNELEN
;
A
#
# COMPACT_ATOMS: atom_id res chain seq x y z
N MET A 1 4.73 -16.28 25.55
CA MET A 1 4.60 -14.82 25.42
C MET A 1 3.97 -14.47 24.07
N LEU A 2 2.97 -13.63 24.08
CA LEU A 2 2.31 -13.23 22.83
C LEU A 2 3.11 -12.12 22.15
N GLU A 3 3.20 -12.23 20.84
CA GLU A 3 3.92 -11.27 20.01
C GLU A 3 3.06 -10.93 18.79
N LYS A 4 3.05 -9.66 18.41
CA LYS A 4 2.31 -9.19 17.26
C LYS A 4 3.29 -8.73 16.19
N GLN A 5 3.13 -9.24 14.98
CA GLN A 5 3.93 -8.84 13.83
C GLN A 5 3.03 -8.30 12.72
N GLU A 6 3.41 -7.17 12.14
CA GLU A 6 2.69 -6.58 11.04
C GLU A 6 3.65 -6.39 9.86
N SER A 7 3.18 -6.74 8.66
CA SER A 7 3.97 -6.56 7.46
C SER A 7 3.06 -6.37 6.26
N TYR A 8 3.55 -5.61 5.27
CA TYR A 8 2.86 -5.50 3.99
C TYR A 8 3.23 -6.72 3.16
N SER A 9 2.32 -7.70 3.14
CA SER A 9 2.56 -9.00 2.51
C SER A 9 2.33 -8.99 1.01
N LYS A 10 1.66 -7.95 0.48
CA LYS A 10 1.38 -7.84 -0.93
C LYS A 10 1.30 -6.38 -1.35
N ILE A 11 1.94 -6.07 -2.46
CA ILE A 11 1.84 -4.75 -3.11
C ILE A 11 1.45 -5.02 -4.55
N GLU A 12 0.34 -4.45 -5.00
CA GLU A 12 -0.14 -4.64 -6.35
C GLU A 12 -0.21 -3.29 -7.06
N LEU A 13 0.46 -3.20 -8.20
CA LEU A 13 0.51 -1.97 -8.99
C LEU A 13 -0.53 -2.08 -10.10
N LEU A 14 -1.47 -1.13 -10.12
CA LEU A 14 -2.52 -1.11 -11.13
C LEU A 14 -2.15 -0.15 -12.25
N GLU A 15 -2.61 -0.45 -13.44
CA GLU A 15 -2.33 0.36 -14.63
C GLU A 15 -2.78 1.82 -14.48
N SER A 16 -3.83 2.03 -13.69
CA SER A 16 -4.37 3.38 -13.45
C SER A 16 -3.47 4.26 -12.58
N GLY A 17 -2.45 3.68 -11.94
CA GLY A 17 -1.58 4.39 -11.00
C GLY A 17 -1.90 4.12 -9.55
N VAL A 18 -3.00 3.45 -9.29
CA VAL A 18 -3.41 3.07 -7.93
C VAL A 18 -2.55 1.91 -7.45
N VAL A 19 -2.16 1.94 -6.19
CA VAL A 19 -1.39 0.86 -5.56
C VAL A 19 -2.24 0.23 -4.47
N GLN A 20 -2.43 -1.07 -4.54
CA GLN A 20 -3.15 -1.84 -3.52
C GLN A 20 -2.15 -2.48 -2.58
N LEU A 21 -2.41 -2.36 -1.28
CA LEU A 21 -1.55 -2.89 -0.24
C LEU A 21 -2.34 -3.88 0.61
N ARG A 22 -1.68 -4.92 1.06
CA ARG A 22 -2.27 -5.85 2.03
C ARG A 22 -1.36 -5.92 3.25
N LEU A 23 -1.89 -5.41 4.37
CA LEU A 23 -1.20 -5.50 5.66
C LEU A 23 -1.63 -6.79 6.33
N THR A 24 -0.66 -7.63 6.65
CA THR A 24 -0.90 -8.88 7.37
C THR A 24 -0.45 -8.70 8.80
N THR A 25 -1.36 -9.00 9.72
CA THR A 25 -1.09 -8.99 11.15
C THR A 25 -1.07 -10.42 11.64
N LYS A 26 0.04 -10.83 12.25
CA LYS A 26 0.18 -12.17 12.84
C LYS A 26 0.34 -12.04 14.33
N VAL A 27 -0.34 -12.90 15.07
CA VAL A 27 -0.15 -13.03 16.51
C VAL A 27 0.55 -14.37 16.75
N LEU A 28 1.69 -14.31 17.45
CA LEU A 28 2.50 -15.49 17.71
C LEU A 28 2.52 -15.75 19.22
N ASP A 29 2.55 -17.03 19.56
CA ASP A 29 2.79 -17.48 20.93
C ASP A 29 4.01 -18.40 20.92
N ASP A 30 5.09 -17.94 21.56
CA ASP A 30 6.37 -18.65 21.60
C ASP A 30 6.88 -19.04 20.21
N GLY A 31 6.71 -18.13 19.24
CA GLY A 31 7.16 -18.31 17.87
C GLY A 31 6.17 -19.02 16.95
N GLU A 32 5.05 -19.47 17.49
CA GLU A 32 4.03 -20.15 16.70
C GLU A 32 2.89 -19.17 16.33
N VAL A 33 2.52 -19.13 15.06
CA VAL A 33 1.42 -18.27 14.60
C VAL A 33 0.10 -18.87 15.07
N ILE A 34 -0.60 -18.16 15.95
CA ILE A 34 -1.90 -18.61 16.48
C ILE A 34 -3.08 -17.85 15.88
N SER A 35 -2.80 -16.70 15.25
CA SER A 35 -3.84 -15.91 14.59
C SER A 35 -3.22 -15.09 13.48
N GLN A 36 -3.99 -14.86 12.43
CA GLN A 36 -3.54 -14.07 11.28
C GLN A 36 -4.74 -13.35 10.69
N SER A 37 -4.55 -12.09 10.37
CA SER A 37 -5.58 -11.29 9.72
C SER A 37 -4.95 -10.44 8.62
N HIS A 38 -5.78 -10.06 7.66
CA HIS A 38 -5.34 -9.23 6.53
C HIS A 38 -6.21 -7.99 6.45
N HIS A 39 -5.57 -6.86 6.17
CA HIS A 39 -6.28 -5.61 5.95
C HIS A 39 -5.81 -5.01 4.63
N ARG A 40 -6.76 -4.75 3.76
CA ARG A 40 -6.50 -4.17 2.45
C ARG A 40 -6.60 -2.67 2.51
N SER A 41 -5.66 -1.98 1.87
CA SER A 41 -5.72 -0.54 1.72
C SER A 41 -5.28 -0.15 0.31
N VAL A 42 -5.62 1.07 -0.07
CA VAL A 42 -5.34 1.57 -1.41
C VAL A 42 -4.74 2.96 -1.28
N VAL A 43 -3.67 3.21 -2.04
CA VAL A 43 -3.07 4.54 -2.12
C VAL A 43 -2.99 4.98 -3.58
N THR A 44 -3.13 6.29 -3.79
CA THR A 44 -3.07 6.90 -5.11
C THR A 44 -1.87 7.82 -5.21
N PRO A 45 -1.47 8.23 -6.45
CA PRO A 45 -0.34 9.16 -6.60
C PRO A 45 -0.53 10.51 -5.91
N LEU A 46 -1.76 10.85 -5.52
CA LEU A 46 -2.06 12.10 -4.83
C LEU A 46 -2.08 11.96 -3.32
N ASP A 47 -1.93 10.75 -2.80
CA ASP A 47 -1.97 10.50 -1.36
C ASP A 47 -0.59 10.71 -0.72
N ASP A 48 -0.61 11.05 0.56
CA ASP A 48 0.59 11.15 1.37
C ASP A 48 0.95 9.76 1.89
N ILE A 49 2.12 9.26 1.47
CA ILE A 49 2.58 7.92 1.86
C ILE A 49 3.71 7.96 2.89
N THR A 50 3.97 9.11 3.50
CA THR A 50 5.10 9.24 4.44
C THR A 50 4.91 8.41 5.70
N SER A 51 3.68 8.01 6.02
CA SER A 51 3.40 7.14 7.18
C SER A 51 3.68 5.66 6.90
N LEU A 52 3.90 5.30 5.64
CA LEU A 52 4.17 3.91 5.23
C LEU A 52 5.65 3.57 5.42
N PRO A 53 5.99 2.27 5.55
CA PRO A 53 7.39 1.86 5.62
C PRO A 53 8.17 2.31 4.40
N GLN A 54 9.47 2.54 4.57
CA GLN A 54 10.32 3.05 3.50
C GLN A 54 10.29 2.14 2.27
N SER A 55 10.25 0.82 2.47
CA SER A 55 10.20 -0.13 1.36
C SER A 55 8.95 0.07 0.49
N VAL A 56 7.80 0.35 1.12
CA VAL A 56 6.56 0.62 0.40
C VAL A 56 6.64 1.97 -0.31
N GLN A 57 7.17 2.99 0.35
CA GLN A 57 7.37 4.30 -0.25
C GLN A 57 8.26 4.21 -1.49
N ASP A 58 9.34 3.44 -1.40
CA ASP A 58 10.29 3.27 -2.51
C ASP A 58 9.60 2.65 -3.74
N VAL A 59 8.77 1.63 -3.53
CA VAL A 59 8.02 1.00 -4.61
C VAL A 59 7.04 1.99 -5.25
N CYS A 60 6.30 2.72 -4.44
CA CYS A 60 5.34 3.71 -4.93
C CYS A 60 6.06 4.81 -5.71
N ASN A 61 7.16 5.33 -5.18
CA ASN A 61 7.91 6.40 -5.83
C ASN A 61 8.52 5.93 -7.14
N ALA A 62 8.95 4.68 -7.22
CA ALA A 62 9.49 4.12 -8.46
C ALA A 62 8.41 3.95 -9.52
N TYR A 63 7.19 3.61 -9.10
CA TYR A 63 6.06 3.43 -10.02
C TYR A 63 5.43 4.76 -10.44
N TRP A 64 5.32 5.71 -9.52
CA TRP A 64 4.65 6.99 -9.77
C TRP A 64 5.62 7.98 -10.42
N THR A 65 5.74 7.89 -11.73
CA THR A 65 6.53 8.85 -12.50
C THR A 65 5.73 10.15 -12.66
N ASP A 66 6.40 11.23 -13.05
CA ASP A 66 5.74 12.52 -13.29
C ASP A 66 4.62 12.38 -14.32
N GLU A 67 4.87 11.59 -15.38
CA GLU A 67 3.88 11.34 -16.41
C GLU A 67 2.66 10.61 -15.87
N LEU A 68 2.88 9.58 -15.04
CA LEU A 68 1.78 8.81 -14.45
C LEU A 68 0.97 9.67 -13.51
N ILE A 69 1.62 10.50 -12.70
CA ILE A 69 0.95 11.40 -11.76
C ILE A 69 0.09 12.40 -12.55
N ALA A 70 0.63 12.98 -13.61
CA ALA A 70 -0.10 13.93 -14.44
C ALA A 70 -1.32 13.28 -15.09
N ASN A 71 -1.18 12.05 -15.59
CA ASN A 71 -2.29 11.32 -16.19
C ASN A 71 -3.37 11.00 -15.17
N PHE A 72 -2.96 10.63 -13.95
CA PHE A 72 -3.91 10.34 -12.88
C PHE A 72 -4.70 11.60 -12.50
N GLN A 73 -4.03 12.74 -12.36
CA GLN A 73 -4.68 14.01 -12.05
C GLN A 73 -5.67 14.40 -13.14
N SER A 74 -5.30 14.20 -14.40
CA SER A 74 -6.15 14.50 -15.54
C SER A 74 -7.43 13.67 -15.53
N GLN A 75 -7.31 12.39 -15.21
CA GLN A 75 -8.47 11.50 -15.10
C GLN A 75 -9.39 11.89 -13.96
N GLN A 76 -8.82 12.31 -12.83
CA GLN A 76 -9.61 12.77 -11.69
C GLN A 76 -10.39 14.02 -12.03
N ASN A 77 -9.77 14.95 -12.75
CA ASN A 77 -10.44 16.18 -13.18
C ASN A 77 -11.60 15.88 -14.12
N GLU A 78 -11.44 14.90 -15.00
CA GLU A 78 -12.52 14.50 -15.92
C GLU A 78 -13.70 13.89 -15.18
N LEU A 79 -13.43 13.14 -14.10
CA LEU A 79 -14.48 12.49 -13.33
C LEU A 79 -15.26 13.47 -12.46
N GLU A 80 -14.68 14.61 -12.13
CA GLU A 80 -15.34 15.64 -11.31
C GLU A 80 -16.28 16.55 -12.10
N ASN A 81 -16.21 16.49 -13.39
CA ASN A 81 -17.06 17.34 -14.25
C ASN A 81 -18.37 16.63 -14.60
#